data_ca14b04433259acb5359981862d00339
#
_entry.id   ca14b04433259acb5359981862d00339
#
_cell.length_a   1.000
_cell.length_b   1.000
_cell.length_c   1.000
_cell.angle_alpha   90.00
_cell.angle_beta   90.00
_cell.angle_gamma   90.00
#
_symmetry.space_group_name_H-M   'P 1'
#
loop_
_entity.id
_entity.type
_entity.pdbx_description
1 polymer ?
#
loop_
_entity_poly.entity_id
_entity_poly.type
_entity_poly.pdbx_seq_one_letter_code
_entity_poly.pdbx_strand_id
1 'polypeptide(L)'
;MNLHQDKDAFEALLSDVSRRTGIRSDIVEKDYYLTLLLWELSEKQESLPAYFKGGTALYKSIGRMKRFSEDIDLTVAVHDCSKSQGKKRLETSANGYHTLSRTTDKARESNQRGSITSVYEYVPVTAVDSADALQRFGYVKVEATSFTISEPVEALEVSPLLYSEATGEQRQILESAYGVKPFSVQTIKLERIFADKILAAEFYYQRRMLFDTAKHLYDLAIMMEQERIRTLLSAPEELTAMLAYKRKEERERIGSDLSEKPFSEFTLFDAVGTDDELAAAFSKMQKIYVFSQRDILSPVRLSESMAALNQTLLQLDEGLERTQAPGGQTQQKML
;
A
#
# COMPACT_ATOMS: atom_id res chain seq x y z
N MET A 1 1.47 3.53 23.39
CA MET A 1 0.93 2.14 23.27
C MET A 1 1.90 1.16 23.93
N ASN A 2 1.47 0.38 24.93
CA ASN A 2 2.36 -0.49 25.71
C ASN A 2 1.77 -1.88 26.07
N LEU A 3 0.69 -2.31 25.39
CA LEU A 3 0.04 -3.60 25.64
C LEU A 3 1.01 -4.80 25.52
N HIS A 4 1.97 -4.76 24.59
CA HIS A 4 2.98 -5.82 24.42
C HIS A 4 3.91 -6.04 25.62
N GLN A 5 3.92 -5.12 26.61
CA GLN A 5 4.67 -5.27 27.84
C GLN A 5 3.92 -6.16 28.85
N ASP A 6 2.60 -6.28 28.73
CA ASP A 6 1.76 -7.21 29.50
C ASP A 6 1.47 -8.43 28.62
N LYS A 7 2.36 -9.42 28.67
CA LYS A 7 2.31 -10.58 27.76
C LYS A 7 1.01 -11.38 27.90
N ASP A 8 0.52 -11.55 29.12
CA ASP A 8 -0.67 -12.37 29.40
C ASP A 8 -1.91 -11.69 28.82
N ALA A 9 -2.08 -10.39 29.06
CA ALA A 9 -3.17 -9.61 28.48
C ALA A 9 -3.09 -9.55 26.95
N PHE A 10 -1.87 -9.41 26.41
CA PHE A 10 -1.64 -9.34 24.97
C PHE A 10 -2.01 -10.67 24.29
N GLU A 11 -1.51 -11.80 24.81
CA GLU A 11 -1.80 -13.13 24.27
C GLU A 11 -3.30 -13.48 24.36
N ALA A 12 -3.94 -13.18 25.49
CA ALA A 12 -5.36 -13.39 25.69
C ALA A 12 -6.20 -12.61 24.66
N LEU A 13 -5.87 -11.33 24.42
CA LEU A 13 -6.59 -10.50 23.45
C LEU A 13 -6.34 -10.95 22.01
N LEU A 14 -5.11 -11.28 21.64
CA LEU A 14 -4.77 -11.82 20.32
C LEU A 14 -5.56 -13.10 20.03
N SER A 15 -5.62 -14.02 21.00
CA SER A 15 -6.37 -15.28 20.90
C SER A 15 -7.88 -15.03 20.75
N ASP A 16 -8.45 -14.09 21.50
CA ASP A 16 -9.87 -13.75 21.42
C ASP A 16 -10.23 -13.11 20.09
N VAL A 17 -9.45 -12.13 19.62
CA VAL A 17 -9.66 -11.50 18.30
C VAL A 17 -9.54 -12.53 17.19
N SER A 18 -8.50 -13.37 17.22
CA SER A 18 -8.29 -14.44 16.24
C SER A 18 -9.49 -15.39 16.15
N ARG A 19 -9.98 -15.85 17.31
CA ARG A 19 -11.14 -16.75 17.38
C ARG A 19 -12.43 -16.14 16.81
N ARG A 20 -12.67 -14.84 17.08
CA ARG A 20 -13.89 -14.14 16.60
C ARG A 20 -13.85 -13.77 15.13
N THR A 21 -12.67 -13.40 14.62
CA THR A 21 -12.53 -12.88 13.26
C THR A 21 -12.11 -13.93 12.25
N GLY A 22 -11.49 -15.02 12.71
CA GLY A 22 -10.83 -16.02 11.86
C GLY A 22 -9.46 -15.55 11.32
N ILE A 23 -8.98 -14.36 11.71
CA ILE A 23 -7.63 -13.89 11.36
C ILE A 23 -6.63 -14.58 12.28
N ARG A 24 -5.55 -15.13 11.74
CA ARG A 24 -4.50 -15.79 12.51
C ARG A 24 -3.92 -14.85 13.57
N SER A 25 -3.66 -15.37 14.76
CA SER A 25 -3.15 -14.57 15.88
C SER A 25 -1.79 -13.94 15.60
N ASP A 26 -0.88 -14.64 14.89
CA ASP A 26 0.41 -14.13 14.48
C ASP A 26 0.32 -12.92 13.51
N ILE A 27 -0.74 -12.86 12.70
CA ILE A 27 -1.02 -11.72 11.82
C ILE A 27 -1.53 -10.53 12.62
N VAL A 28 -2.47 -10.76 13.57
CA VAL A 28 -2.98 -9.72 14.45
C VAL A 28 -1.85 -9.16 15.32
N GLU A 29 -0.94 -10.02 15.78
CA GLU A 29 0.26 -9.63 16.52
C GLU A 29 1.19 -8.77 15.66
N LYS A 30 1.51 -9.20 14.45
CA LYS A 30 2.37 -8.41 13.54
C LYS A 30 1.74 -7.07 13.19
N ASP A 31 0.43 -7.01 12.95
CA ASP A 31 -0.30 -5.75 12.72
C ASP A 31 -0.18 -4.79 13.91
N TYR A 32 -0.20 -5.30 15.13
CA TYR A 32 0.01 -4.49 16.33
C TYR A 32 1.41 -3.85 16.34
N TYR A 33 2.47 -4.63 16.12
CA TYR A 33 3.85 -4.11 16.11
C TYR A 33 4.10 -3.16 14.93
N LEU A 34 3.52 -3.44 13.76
CA LEU A 34 3.54 -2.53 12.63
C LEU A 34 2.86 -1.20 12.98
N THR A 35 1.69 -1.26 13.62
CA THR A 35 0.94 -0.07 14.02
C THR A 35 1.68 0.73 15.11
N LEU A 36 2.44 0.06 15.96
CA LEU A 36 3.28 0.69 16.96
C LEU A 36 4.39 1.56 16.32
N LEU A 37 5.03 1.07 15.24
CA LEU A 37 5.99 1.88 14.49
C LEU A 37 5.32 3.02 13.70
N LEU A 38 4.10 2.82 13.20
CA LEU A 38 3.33 3.89 12.57
C LEU A 38 2.95 4.98 13.57
N TRP A 39 2.68 4.62 14.82
CA TRP A 39 2.46 5.61 15.88
C TRP A 39 3.72 6.44 16.15
N GLU A 40 4.90 5.83 16.23
CA GLU A 40 6.15 6.58 16.34
C GLU A 40 6.42 7.47 15.12
N LEU A 41 6.05 7.04 13.92
CA LEU A 41 6.14 7.84 12.70
C LEU A 41 5.25 9.08 12.82
N SER A 42 3.99 8.90 13.24
CA SER A 42 3.01 9.98 13.33
C SER A 42 3.49 11.13 14.23
N GLU A 43 4.17 10.80 15.33
CA GLU A 43 4.74 11.77 16.26
C GLU A 43 5.88 12.61 15.64
N LYS A 44 6.49 12.12 14.55
CA LYS A 44 7.61 12.79 13.87
C LYS A 44 7.18 13.53 12.60
N GLN A 45 6.03 13.23 12.04
CA GLN A 45 5.60 13.75 10.73
C GLN A 45 5.39 15.26 10.69
N GLU A 46 5.24 15.94 11.83
CA GLU A 46 5.23 17.41 11.88
C GLU A 46 6.55 18.02 11.35
N SER A 47 7.67 17.37 11.64
CA SER A 47 9.01 17.83 11.22
C SER A 47 9.69 16.94 10.17
N LEU A 48 9.18 15.73 9.97
CA LEU A 48 9.73 14.73 9.04
C LEU A 48 8.74 14.47 7.91
N PRO A 49 8.98 15.01 6.70
CA PRO A 49 8.09 14.82 5.55
C PRO A 49 8.26 13.42 4.95
N ALA A 50 7.84 12.42 5.71
CA ALA A 50 7.81 11.01 5.34
C ALA A 50 6.35 10.54 5.39
N TYR A 51 5.83 10.08 4.28
CA TYR A 51 4.41 9.76 4.09
C TYR A 51 4.22 8.27 3.88
N PHE A 52 3.27 7.71 4.63
CA PHE A 52 2.92 6.31 4.55
C PHE A 52 2.25 5.98 3.22
N LYS A 53 2.56 4.82 2.62
CA LYS A 53 2.03 4.37 1.33
C LYS A 53 1.95 2.85 1.25
N GLY A 54 1.76 2.33 0.05
CA GLY A 54 1.87 0.90 -0.25
C GLY A 54 0.66 0.06 0.14
N GLY A 55 0.87 -1.24 0.20
CA GLY A 55 -0.19 -2.21 0.49
C GLY A 55 -0.73 -2.10 1.90
N THR A 56 0.12 -1.79 2.86
CA THR A 56 -0.28 -1.63 4.26
C THR A 56 -1.11 -0.37 4.47
N ALA A 57 -0.73 0.75 3.82
CA ALA A 57 -1.55 1.96 3.83
C ALA A 57 -2.93 1.72 3.20
N LEU A 58 -2.98 0.91 2.13
CA LEU A 58 -4.24 0.55 1.49
C LEU A 58 -5.20 -0.14 2.46
N TYR A 59 -4.80 -1.21 3.13
CA TYR A 59 -5.75 -1.91 4.00
C TYR A 59 -6.13 -1.09 5.25
N LYS A 60 -5.22 -0.25 5.75
CA LYS A 60 -5.55 0.71 6.82
C LYS A 60 -6.57 1.76 6.34
N SER A 61 -6.47 2.21 5.08
CA SER A 61 -7.40 3.19 4.48
C SER A 61 -8.82 2.65 4.28
N ILE A 62 -8.98 1.38 3.97
CA ILE A 62 -10.30 0.76 3.77
C ILE A 62 -10.89 0.17 5.05
N GLY A 63 -10.24 0.39 6.19
CA GLY A 63 -10.72 0.03 7.52
C GLY A 63 -10.75 -1.47 7.83
N ARG A 64 -10.33 -2.33 6.89
CA ARG A 64 -10.31 -3.77 7.07
C ARG A 64 -9.29 -4.43 6.17
N MET A 65 -8.46 -5.29 6.76
CA MET A 65 -7.52 -6.09 6.00
C MET A 65 -8.24 -7.06 5.07
N LYS A 66 -7.99 -6.93 3.78
CA LYS A 66 -8.49 -7.84 2.73
C LYS A 66 -7.45 -8.90 2.37
N ARG A 67 -6.22 -8.48 2.22
CA ARG A 67 -5.05 -9.33 2.16
C ARG A 67 -3.97 -8.85 3.12
N PHE A 68 -3.11 -9.76 3.58
CA PHE A 68 -2.00 -9.40 4.44
C PHE A 68 -0.98 -8.52 3.71
N SER A 69 -0.56 -7.45 4.39
CA SER A 69 0.55 -6.59 4.00
C SER A 69 1.37 -6.29 5.24
N GLU A 70 2.67 -6.42 5.15
CA GLU A 70 3.54 -6.70 6.30
C GLU A 70 4.63 -5.67 6.54
N ASP A 71 4.82 -4.74 5.59
CA ASP A 71 5.91 -3.78 5.61
C ASP A 71 5.35 -2.35 5.72
N ILE A 72 6.14 -1.43 6.24
CA ILE A 72 5.84 0.00 6.25
C ILE A 72 6.59 0.64 5.08
N ASP A 73 5.85 1.00 4.03
CA ASP A 73 6.39 1.72 2.89
C ASP A 73 6.25 3.24 3.10
N LEU A 74 7.35 3.97 2.92
CA LEU A 74 7.37 5.42 3.07
C LEU A 74 7.89 6.10 1.80
N THR A 75 7.27 7.21 1.44
CA THR A 75 7.84 8.17 0.51
C THR A 75 8.33 9.40 1.29
N VAL A 76 9.57 9.83 1.01
CA VAL A 76 10.23 10.90 1.75
C VAL A 76 10.44 12.09 0.82
N ALA A 77 9.82 13.24 1.12
CA ALA A 77 9.99 14.44 0.34
C ALA A 77 11.39 15.03 0.53
N VAL A 78 12.12 15.20 -0.59
CA VAL A 78 13.51 15.70 -0.61
C VAL A 78 13.72 16.81 -1.65
N HIS A 79 12.68 17.25 -2.33
CA HIS A 79 12.78 18.24 -3.41
C HIS A 79 12.97 19.68 -2.91
N ASP A 80 12.59 19.94 -1.65
CA ASP A 80 12.61 21.25 -0.98
C ASP A 80 13.84 21.46 -0.10
N CYS A 81 14.85 20.60 -0.20
CA CYS A 81 16.00 20.63 0.71
C CYS A 81 17.32 20.29 0.02
N SER A 82 18.44 20.58 0.69
CA SER A 82 19.76 20.19 0.22
C SER A 82 19.95 18.67 0.18
N LYS A 83 20.93 18.19 -0.63
CA LYS A 83 21.25 16.75 -0.72
C LYS A 83 21.57 16.14 0.66
N SER A 84 22.27 16.88 1.53
CA SER A 84 22.60 16.43 2.88
C SER A 84 21.36 16.31 3.76
N GLN A 85 20.47 17.29 3.70
CA GLN A 85 19.19 17.24 4.42
C GLN A 85 18.29 16.11 3.90
N GLY A 86 18.21 15.93 2.58
CA GLY A 86 17.44 14.83 1.97
C GLY A 86 17.96 13.45 2.40
N LYS A 87 19.30 13.27 2.44
CA LYS A 87 19.90 12.04 2.97
C LYS A 87 19.52 11.82 4.45
N LYS A 88 19.62 12.86 5.28
CA LYS A 88 19.25 12.79 6.70
C LYS A 88 17.76 12.47 6.89
N ARG A 89 16.86 13.11 6.11
CA ARG A 89 15.43 12.79 6.13
C ARG A 89 15.18 11.31 5.83
N LEU A 90 15.80 10.78 4.77
CA LEU A 90 15.68 9.38 4.37
C LEU A 90 16.18 8.43 5.46
N GLU A 91 17.37 8.70 6.02
CA GLU A 91 17.93 7.92 7.12
C GLU A 91 17.04 7.97 8.38
N THR A 92 16.53 9.14 8.76
CA THR A 92 15.64 9.28 9.92
C THR A 92 14.32 8.54 9.70
N SER A 93 13.77 8.57 8.47
CA SER A 93 12.52 7.88 8.13
C SER A 93 12.63 6.36 8.24
N ALA A 94 13.79 5.79 7.89
CA ALA A 94 14.00 4.35 7.96
C ALA A 94 14.52 3.89 9.35
N ASN A 95 15.34 4.71 10.03
CA ASN A 95 16.14 4.28 11.19
C ASN A 95 15.70 4.90 12.51
N GLY A 96 14.73 5.79 12.51
CA GLY A 96 14.39 6.62 13.65
C GLY A 96 13.42 5.99 14.68
N TYR A 97 13.21 4.67 14.68
CA TYR A 97 12.27 4.02 15.57
C TYR A 97 12.96 3.45 16.80
N HIS A 98 12.29 3.49 17.95
CA HIS A 98 12.87 3.15 19.26
C HIS A 98 12.06 2.12 20.05
N THR A 99 10.80 1.91 19.70
CA THR A 99 9.92 0.97 20.42
C THR A 99 10.32 -0.48 20.18
N LEU A 100 10.85 -0.78 18.99
CA LEU A 100 11.39 -2.08 18.64
C LEU A 100 12.90 -2.01 18.44
N SER A 101 13.58 -3.11 18.73
CA SER A 101 15.02 -3.23 18.48
C SER A 101 15.30 -3.39 17.00
N ARG A 102 16.24 -2.62 16.45
CA ARG A 102 16.71 -2.82 15.09
C ARG A 102 17.52 -4.12 15.00
N THR A 103 17.34 -4.86 13.92
CA THR A 103 18.08 -6.12 13.68
C THR A 103 19.60 -5.90 13.68
N THR A 104 20.34 -6.88 14.18
CA THR A 104 21.79 -6.95 14.06
C THR A 104 22.25 -7.61 12.77
N ASP A 105 21.35 -8.34 12.10
CA ASP A 105 21.62 -8.99 10.80
C ASP A 105 21.53 -7.99 9.64
N LYS A 106 22.69 -7.50 9.21
CA LYS A 106 22.80 -6.54 8.11
C LYS A 106 22.41 -7.10 6.74
N ALA A 107 22.37 -8.41 6.56
CA ALA A 107 21.92 -9.01 5.30
C ALA A 107 20.41 -8.80 5.05
N ARG A 108 19.63 -8.52 6.10
CA ARG A 108 18.21 -8.24 6.02
C ARG A 108 17.87 -6.77 5.73
N GLU A 109 18.86 -5.90 5.74
CA GLU A 109 18.73 -4.47 5.49
C GLU A 109 19.34 -4.08 4.14
N SER A 110 18.90 -2.97 3.57
CA SER A 110 19.51 -2.38 2.39
C SER A 110 19.67 -0.87 2.55
N ASN A 111 20.74 -0.34 1.96
CA ASN A 111 20.99 1.10 1.86
C ASN A 111 21.50 1.41 0.46
N GLN A 112 20.58 1.79 -0.42
CA GLN A 112 20.85 2.13 -1.80
C GLN A 112 20.58 3.62 -2.03
N ARG A 113 21.09 4.16 -3.15
CA ARG A 113 20.84 5.56 -3.49
C ARG A 113 19.33 5.83 -3.59
N GLY A 114 18.80 6.61 -2.66
CA GLY A 114 17.38 7.01 -2.62
C GLY A 114 16.43 5.98 -2.02
N SER A 115 16.94 4.86 -1.47
CA SER A 115 16.15 3.84 -0.80
C SER A 115 16.88 3.23 0.38
N ILE A 116 16.21 3.13 1.52
CA ILE A 116 16.72 2.46 2.73
C ILE A 116 15.65 1.51 3.24
N THR A 117 16.05 0.26 3.47
CA THR A 117 15.23 -0.74 4.16
C THR A 117 15.85 -1.05 5.51
N SER A 118 15.10 -0.88 6.58
CA SER A 118 15.49 -1.23 7.96
C SER A 118 14.55 -2.25 8.53
N VAL A 119 15.06 -3.13 9.39
CA VAL A 119 14.31 -4.24 9.98
C VAL A 119 14.29 -4.08 11.49
N TYR A 120 13.09 -4.15 12.06
CA TYR A 120 12.82 -4.03 13.49
C TYR A 120 12.25 -5.34 14.03
N GLU A 121 12.85 -5.87 15.08
CA GLU A 121 12.55 -7.19 15.62
C GLU A 121 11.69 -7.11 16.85
N TYR A 122 10.78 -8.06 17.00
CA TYR A 122 10.00 -8.31 18.20
C TYR A 122 10.01 -9.81 18.53
N VAL A 123 9.80 -10.14 19.79
CA VAL A 123 9.66 -11.54 20.22
C VAL A 123 8.17 -11.90 20.17
N PRO A 124 7.75 -12.81 19.25
CA PRO A 124 6.36 -13.23 19.17
C PRO A 124 5.87 -13.85 20.48
N VAL A 125 4.66 -13.49 20.90
CA VAL A 125 3.97 -14.18 22.00
C VAL A 125 3.05 -15.29 21.47
N THR A 126 2.65 -15.20 20.21
CA THR A 126 1.88 -16.23 19.54
C THR A 126 2.77 -17.28 18.90
N ALA A 127 2.24 -18.51 18.76
CA ALA A 127 2.95 -19.55 18.01
C ALA A 127 3.04 -19.13 16.54
N VAL A 128 4.26 -19.00 16.04
CA VAL A 128 4.55 -18.73 14.62
C VAL A 128 4.50 -20.04 13.86
N ASP A 129 3.77 -20.07 12.73
CA ASP A 129 3.76 -21.21 11.85
C ASP A 129 5.15 -21.39 11.22
N SER A 130 5.89 -22.41 11.68
CA SER A 130 7.21 -22.74 11.15
C SER A 130 7.19 -23.20 9.68
N ALA A 131 6.01 -23.56 9.17
CA ALA A 131 5.80 -23.91 7.77
C ALA A 131 5.52 -22.67 6.89
N ASP A 132 5.43 -21.46 7.45
CA ASP A 132 5.33 -20.23 6.66
C ASP A 132 6.61 -20.02 5.85
N ALA A 133 6.55 -20.40 4.56
CA ALA A 133 7.68 -20.37 3.64
C ALA A 133 8.32 -18.97 3.49
N LEU A 134 7.59 -17.89 3.88
CA LEU A 134 8.08 -16.53 3.78
C LEU A 134 8.74 -16.03 5.08
N GLN A 135 8.66 -16.80 6.17
CA GLN A 135 9.24 -16.45 7.48
C GLN A 135 9.02 -14.99 7.90
N ARG A 136 7.76 -14.54 7.78
CA ARG A 136 7.36 -13.12 7.84
C ARG A 136 7.23 -12.55 9.25
N PHE A 137 7.26 -13.39 10.28
CA PHE A 137 6.95 -13.01 11.65
C PHE A 137 8.22 -12.76 12.47
N GLY A 138 8.05 -12.11 13.62
CA GLY A 138 9.16 -11.72 14.50
C GLY A 138 9.86 -10.42 14.08
N TYR A 139 9.40 -9.76 13.02
CA TYR A 139 9.98 -8.48 12.58
C TYR A 139 8.99 -7.65 11.74
N VAL A 140 9.28 -6.35 11.63
CA VAL A 140 8.64 -5.40 10.71
C VAL A 140 9.73 -4.72 9.88
N LYS A 141 9.53 -4.61 8.57
CA LYS A 141 10.39 -3.81 7.69
C LYS A 141 9.83 -2.41 7.56
N VAL A 142 10.74 -1.43 7.50
CA VAL A 142 10.45 -0.06 7.12
C VAL A 142 11.25 0.26 5.87
N GLU A 143 10.55 0.51 4.77
CA GLU A 143 11.13 0.83 3.47
C GLU A 143 10.90 2.31 3.15
N ALA A 144 11.94 3.13 3.25
CA ALA A 144 11.87 4.55 2.94
C ALA A 144 12.50 4.84 1.57
N THR A 145 11.76 5.53 0.70
CA THR A 145 12.21 5.90 -0.65
C THR A 145 12.08 7.39 -0.88
N SER A 146 13.04 8.00 -1.58
CA SER A 146 13.05 9.42 -1.93
C SER A 146 12.92 9.70 -3.43
N PHE A 147 12.81 8.65 -4.24
CA PHE A 147 12.59 8.78 -5.68
C PHE A 147 11.10 8.77 -6.06
N THR A 148 10.19 8.51 -5.11
CA THR A 148 8.75 8.61 -5.34
C THR A 148 8.23 10.02 -5.03
N ILE A 149 7.16 10.43 -5.71
CA ILE A 149 6.50 11.72 -5.49
C ILE A 149 5.58 11.61 -4.28
N SER A 150 5.68 12.59 -3.37
CA SER A 150 4.99 12.57 -2.08
C SER A 150 3.59 13.21 -2.09
N GLU A 151 3.11 13.67 -3.22
CA GLU A 151 1.79 14.32 -3.34
C GLU A 151 0.82 13.49 -4.20
N PRO A 152 -0.47 13.64 -4.00
CA PRO A 152 -1.14 14.31 -2.88
C PRO A 152 -1.17 13.45 -1.61
N VAL A 153 -1.23 14.11 -0.44
CA VAL A 153 -1.29 13.46 0.87
C VAL A 153 -2.64 13.70 1.56
N GLU A 154 -2.94 12.85 2.53
CA GLU A 154 -4.08 12.99 3.43
C GLU A 154 -3.73 12.49 4.84
N ALA A 155 -4.47 12.96 5.84
CA ALA A 155 -4.42 12.39 7.18
C ALA A 155 -5.30 11.14 7.23
N LEU A 156 -4.72 9.99 7.60
CA LEU A 156 -5.41 8.72 7.76
C LEU A 156 -5.51 8.36 9.23
N GLU A 157 -6.71 8.06 9.71
CA GLU A 157 -6.88 7.48 11.03
C GLU A 157 -6.49 6.00 11.01
N VAL A 158 -5.56 5.62 11.87
CA VAL A 158 -4.98 4.28 11.95
C VAL A 158 -5.15 3.72 13.35
N SER A 159 -5.49 2.43 13.44
CA SER A 159 -5.48 1.65 14.69
C SER A 159 -4.99 0.23 14.43
N PRO A 160 -4.51 -0.49 15.46
CA PRO A 160 -4.23 -1.91 15.34
C PRO A 160 -5.50 -2.72 15.06
N LEU A 161 -5.39 -3.83 14.34
CA LEU A 161 -6.52 -4.77 14.15
C LEU A 161 -7.11 -5.23 15.47
N LEU A 162 -6.28 -5.50 16.47
CA LEU A 162 -6.77 -5.90 17.79
C LEU A 162 -7.67 -4.84 18.44
N TYR A 163 -7.48 -3.55 18.15
CA TYR A 163 -8.36 -2.49 18.63
C TYR A 163 -9.63 -2.38 17.77
N SER A 164 -9.49 -2.42 16.45
CA SER A 164 -10.64 -2.33 15.52
C SER A 164 -11.63 -3.46 15.74
N GLU A 165 -11.13 -4.65 16.01
CA GLU A 165 -11.90 -5.87 16.21
C GLU A 165 -12.25 -6.14 17.70
N ALA A 166 -11.84 -5.28 18.64
CA ALA A 166 -12.14 -5.40 20.06
C ALA A 166 -13.61 -5.11 20.38
N THR A 167 -14.15 -5.71 21.44
CA THR A 167 -15.45 -5.33 22.01
C THR A 167 -15.38 -3.94 22.65
N GLY A 168 -16.54 -3.35 22.97
CA GLY A 168 -16.58 -2.05 23.63
C GLY A 168 -15.83 -2.02 24.96
N GLU A 169 -15.96 -3.05 25.79
CA GLU A 169 -15.24 -3.19 27.08
C GLU A 169 -13.73 -3.35 26.85
N GLN A 170 -13.33 -4.16 25.88
CA GLN A 170 -11.91 -4.34 25.53
C GLN A 170 -11.29 -3.03 25.05
N ARG A 171 -12.01 -2.24 24.24
CA ARG A 171 -11.52 -0.91 23.79
C ARG A 171 -11.28 0.04 24.95
N GLN A 172 -12.21 0.10 25.91
CA GLN A 172 -12.04 0.93 27.11
C GLN A 172 -10.78 0.54 27.90
N ILE A 173 -10.51 -0.76 28.06
CA ILE A 173 -9.29 -1.24 28.72
C ILE A 173 -8.05 -0.90 27.89
N LEU A 174 -8.09 -1.12 26.58
CA LEU A 174 -7.00 -0.81 25.66
C LEU A 174 -6.62 0.67 25.72
N GLU A 175 -7.59 1.56 25.74
CA GLU A 175 -7.36 2.99 25.84
C GLU A 175 -6.85 3.42 27.20
N SER A 176 -7.52 3.00 28.29
CA SER A 176 -7.25 3.50 29.63
C SER A 176 -6.01 2.90 30.26
N ALA A 177 -5.77 1.58 30.08
CA ALA A 177 -4.65 0.88 30.71
C ALA A 177 -3.39 0.85 29.83
N TYR A 178 -3.56 0.75 28.51
CA TYR A 178 -2.44 0.49 27.59
C TYR A 178 -2.18 1.60 26.59
N GLY A 179 -2.99 2.65 26.57
CA GLY A 179 -2.87 3.77 25.61
C GLY A 179 -3.02 3.34 24.15
N VAL A 180 -3.71 2.23 23.89
CA VAL A 180 -3.98 1.74 22.53
C VAL A 180 -5.27 2.35 22.04
N LYS A 181 -5.16 3.31 21.14
CA LYS A 181 -6.28 4.07 20.55
C LYS A 181 -5.95 4.48 19.12
N PRO A 182 -6.95 4.86 18.31
CA PRO A 182 -6.72 5.43 16.99
C PRO A 182 -5.85 6.70 17.05
N PHE A 183 -5.07 6.90 16.00
CA PHE A 183 -4.23 8.09 15.81
C PHE A 183 -4.15 8.43 14.32
N SER A 184 -3.76 9.67 14.01
CA SER A 184 -3.64 10.14 12.64
C SER A 184 -2.20 9.99 12.13
N VAL A 185 -2.04 9.50 10.89
CA VAL A 185 -0.77 9.41 10.18
C VAL A 185 -0.91 10.06 8.80
N GLN A 186 0.09 10.85 8.38
CA GLN A 186 0.12 11.43 7.04
C GLN A 186 0.45 10.33 6.02
N THR A 187 -0.42 10.19 5.04
CA THR A 187 -0.43 9.07 4.08
C THR A 187 -0.60 9.61 2.67
N ILE A 188 -0.05 8.95 1.68
CA ILE A 188 -0.39 9.20 0.27
C ILE A 188 -1.88 8.92 0.07
N LYS A 189 -2.60 9.82 -0.61
CA LYS A 189 -4.04 9.66 -0.86
C LYS A 189 -4.37 8.32 -1.51
N LEU A 190 -5.51 7.76 -1.12
CA LEU A 190 -5.99 6.47 -1.64
C LEU A 190 -6.11 6.48 -3.17
N GLU A 191 -6.60 7.56 -3.74
CA GLU A 191 -6.72 7.77 -5.19
C GLU A 191 -5.37 7.73 -5.90
N ARG A 192 -4.32 8.29 -5.27
CA ARG A 192 -2.96 8.22 -5.79
C ARG A 192 -2.39 6.80 -5.66
N ILE A 193 -2.63 6.11 -4.54
CA ILE A 193 -2.22 4.71 -4.39
C ILE A 193 -2.87 3.85 -5.48
N PHE A 194 -4.13 4.12 -5.85
CA PHE A 194 -4.80 3.43 -6.94
C PHE A 194 -4.08 3.65 -8.28
N ALA A 195 -3.79 4.90 -8.63
CA ALA A 195 -3.05 5.22 -9.86
C ALA A 195 -1.66 4.56 -9.89
N ASP A 196 -0.94 4.55 -8.75
CA ASP A 196 0.36 3.88 -8.65
C ASP A 196 0.25 2.38 -8.93
N LYS A 197 -0.82 1.73 -8.45
CA LYS A 197 -1.03 0.29 -8.65
C LYS A 197 -1.38 -0.07 -10.09
N ILE A 198 -2.03 0.81 -10.86
CA ILE A 198 -2.30 0.58 -12.29
C ILE A 198 -0.98 0.43 -13.05
N LEU A 199 -0.07 1.39 -12.92
CA LEU A 199 1.22 1.34 -13.61
C LEU A 199 2.13 0.24 -13.05
N ALA A 200 2.11 0.03 -11.73
CA ALA A 200 2.90 -1.03 -11.11
C ALA A 200 2.45 -2.43 -11.56
N ALA A 201 1.17 -2.67 -11.75
CA ALA A 201 0.65 -3.94 -12.24
C ALA A 201 1.21 -4.27 -13.64
N GLU A 202 1.17 -3.32 -14.58
CA GLU A 202 1.78 -3.47 -15.92
C GLU A 202 3.29 -3.63 -15.83
N PHE A 203 3.97 -2.81 -15.00
CA PHE A 203 5.42 -2.87 -14.80
C PHE A 203 5.91 -4.26 -14.37
N TYR A 204 5.25 -4.87 -13.38
CA TYR A 204 5.60 -6.20 -12.89
C TYR A 204 5.21 -7.28 -13.88
N TYR A 205 4.07 -7.13 -14.58
CA TYR A 205 3.65 -8.10 -15.59
C TYR A 205 4.63 -8.20 -16.75
N GLN A 206 5.07 -7.07 -17.30
CA GLN A 206 6.08 -7.03 -18.38
C GLN A 206 7.40 -7.71 -18.00
N ARG A 207 7.75 -7.72 -16.70
CA ARG A 207 8.95 -8.37 -16.16
C ARG A 207 8.72 -9.80 -15.72
N ARG A 208 7.54 -10.34 -15.99
CA ARG A 208 7.12 -11.69 -15.58
C ARG A 208 7.24 -11.93 -14.06
N MET A 209 7.14 -10.89 -13.27
CA MET A 209 7.04 -10.94 -11.80
C MET A 209 5.57 -11.18 -11.41
N LEU A 210 5.03 -12.33 -11.83
CA LEU A 210 3.60 -12.61 -11.81
C LEU A 210 2.98 -12.64 -10.42
N PHE A 211 3.77 -12.98 -9.40
CA PHE A 211 3.29 -12.98 -8.02
C PHE A 211 3.05 -11.56 -7.50
N ASP A 212 3.92 -10.60 -7.84
CA ASP A 212 3.73 -9.19 -7.49
C ASP A 212 2.63 -8.57 -8.35
N THR A 213 2.56 -8.91 -9.64
CA THR A 213 1.42 -8.56 -10.50
C THR A 213 0.10 -8.99 -9.86
N ALA A 214 0.00 -10.22 -9.37
CA ALA A 214 -1.19 -10.76 -8.73
C ALA A 214 -1.61 -9.94 -7.48
N LYS A 215 -0.65 -9.47 -6.68
CA LYS A 215 -0.94 -8.58 -5.54
C LYS A 215 -1.57 -7.26 -6.01
N HIS A 216 -1.04 -6.66 -7.08
CA HIS A 216 -1.57 -5.41 -7.62
C HIS A 216 -2.94 -5.58 -8.24
N LEU A 217 -3.19 -6.67 -8.98
CA LEU A 217 -4.51 -7.00 -9.53
C LEU A 217 -5.55 -7.17 -8.43
N TYR A 218 -5.21 -7.90 -7.36
CA TYR A 218 -6.09 -8.07 -6.21
C TYR A 218 -6.42 -6.70 -5.58
N ASP A 219 -5.40 -5.90 -5.32
CA ASP A 219 -5.57 -4.58 -4.71
C ASP A 219 -6.44 -3.66 -5.57
N LEU A 220 -6.21 -3.60 -6.88
CA LEU A 220 -7.02 -2.82 -7.81
C LEU A 220 -8.49 -3.24 -7.76
N ALA A 221 -8.78 -4.55 -7.83
CA ALA A 221 -10.15 -5.06 -7.79
C ALA A 221 -10.86 -4.68 -6.46
N ILE A 222 -10.17 -4.80 -5.31
CA ILE A 222 -10.73 -4.43 -4.00
C ILE A 222 -10.90 -2.90 -3.89
N MET A 223 -9.96 -2.12 -4.43
CA MET A 223 -10.07 -0.65 -4.40
C MET A 223 -11.24 -0.14 -5.22
N MET A 224 -11.55 -0.75 -6.37
CA MET A 224 -12.70 -0.40 -7.20
C MET A 224 -14.05 -0.61 -6.51
N GLU A 225 -14.12 -1.38 -5.42
CA GLU A 225 -15.31 -1.51 -4.58
C GLU A 225 -15.52 -0.31 -3.66
N GLN A 226 -14.49 0.52 -3.44
CA GLN A 226 -14.57 1.69 -2.57
C GLN A 226 -15.27 2.84 -3.30
N GLU A 227 -16.16 3.55 -2.59
CA GLU A 227 -16.90 4.69 -3.15
C GLU A 227 -15.97 5.78 -3.68
N ARG A 228 -14.89 6.10 -2.95
CA ARG A 228 -13.88 7.08 -3.36
C ARG A 228 -13.26 6.74 -4.72
N ILE A 229 -12.95 5.47 -4.96
CA ILE A 229 -12.34 5.03 -6.22
C ILE A 229 -13.39 4.99 -7.35
N ARG A 230 -14.63 4.59 -7.07
CA ARG A 230 -15.71 4.70 -8.06
C ARG A 230 -15.95 6.14 -8.48
N THR A 231 -15.92 7.07 -7.53
CA THR A 231 -16.02 8.51 -7.80
C THR A 231 -14.85 8.96 -8.69
N LEU A 232 -13.62 8.57 -8.36
CA LEU A 232 -12.43 8.88 -9.18
C LEU A 232 -12.56 8.33 -10.60
N LEU A 233 -12.99 7.08 -10.77
CA LEU A 233 -13.17 6.46 -12.10
C LEU A 233 -14.27 7.15 -12.94
N SER A 234 -15.21 7.82 -12.28
CA SER A 234 -16.25 8.62 -12.93
C SER A 234 -15.83 10.08 -13.20
N ALA A 235 -14.63 10.48 -12.80
CA ALA A 235 -14.08 11.82 -12.93
C ALA A 235 -12.77 11.81 -13.75
N PRO A 236 -12.85 11.81 -15.10
CA PRO A 236 -11.69 11.64 -15.99
C PRO A 236 -10.54 12.63 -15.72
N GLU A 237 -10.86 13.89 -15.40
CA GLU A 237 -9.86 14.93 -15.13
C GLU A 237 -9.07 14.61 -13.82
N GLU A 238 -9.77 14.18 -12.78
CA GLU A 238 -9.13 13.81 -11.51
C GLU A 238 -8.28 12.53 -11.65
N LEU A 239 -8.81 11.52 -12.36
CA LEU A 239 -8.06 10.29 -12.65
C LEU A 239 -6.80 10.61 -13.46
N THR A 240 -6.90 11.45 -14.48
CA THR A 240 -5.75 11.91 -15.27
C THR A 240 -4.73 12.63 -14.41
N ALA A 241 -5.17 13.49 -13.49
CA ALA A 241 -4.26 14.17 -12.56
C ALA A 241 -3.52 13.20 -11.64
N MET A 242 -4.21 12.19 -11.10
CA MET A 242 -3.55 11.16 -10.25
C MET A 242 -2.54 10.33 -11.05
N LEU A 243 -2.91 9.91 -12.27
CA LEU A 243 -2.02 9.18 -13.17
C LEU A 243 -0.81 10.02 -13.60
N ALA A 244 -0.98 11.34 -13.77
CA ALA A 244 0.12 12.24 -14.14
C ALA A 244 1.23 12.28 -13.09
N TYR A 245 0.91 12.22 -11.79
CA TYR A 245 1.93 12.10 -10.72
C TYR A 245 2.79 10.84 -10.91
N LYS A 246 2.14 9.69 -11.18
CA LYS A 246 2.87 8.43 -11.37
C LYS A 246 3.67 8.42 -12.66
N ARG A 247 3.12 8.92 -13.77
CA ARG A 247 3.85 9.05 -15.04
C ARG A 247 5.06 9.99 -14.91
N LYS A 248 4.93 11.09 -14.19
CA LYS A 248 6.04 11.98 -13.88
C LYS A 248 7.14 11.27 -13.07
N GLU A 249 6.76 10.48 -12.09
CA GLU A 249 7.68 9.66 -11.29
C GLU A 249 8.43 8.64 -12.17
N GLU A 250 7.71 7.92 -13.04
CA GLU A 250 8.31 6.96 -13.98
C GLU A 250 9.33 7.64 -14.90
N ARG A 251 9.01 8.81 -15.44
CA ARG A 251 9.90 9.57 -16.33
C ARG A 251 11.13 10.11 -15.61
N GLU A 252 10.93 10.82 -14.51
CA GLU A 252 12.00 11.63 -13.90
C GLU A 252 12.86 10.86 -12.91
N ARG A 253 12.33 9.77 -12.35
CA ARG A 253 12.90 9.10 -11.19
C ARG A 253 13.21 7.63 -11.38
N ILE A 254 12.36 6.90 -12.08
CA ILE A 254 12.49 5.47 -12.31
C ILE A 254 13.08 5.20 -13.68
N GLY A 255 12.72 5.99 -14.68
CA GLY A 255 13.21 5.84 -16.07
C GLY A 255 12.56 4.67 -16.79
N SER A 256 11.30 4.35 -16.48
CA SER A 256 10.56 3.29 -17.15
C SER A 256 9.86 3.82 -18.41
N ASP A 257 9.58 2.93 -19.36
CA ASP A 257 8.83 3.21 -20.59
C ASP A 257 7.35 3.52 -20.32
N LEU A 258 6.85 3.17 -19.13
CA LEU A 258 5.45 3.43 -18.74
C LEU A 258 5.13 4.92 -18.61
N SER A 259 6.14 5.80 -18.57
CA SER A 259 5.92 7.24 -18.45
C SER A 259 5.09 7.83 -19.58
N GLU A 260 5.27 7.33 -20.81
CA GLU A 260 4.63 7.84 -22.04
C GLU A 260 3.73 6.80 -22.71
N LYS A 261 3.78 5.54 -22.26
CA LYS A 261 3.04 4.45 -22.89
C LYS A 261 1.52 4.64 -22.76
N PRO A 262 0.74 4.68 -23.85
CA PRO A 262 -0.70 4.75 -23.76
C PRO A 262 -1.28 3.49 -23.13
N PHE A 263 -2.45 3.59 -22.50
CA PHE A 263 -3.08 2.44 -21.83
C PHE A 263 -3.53 1.37 -22.84
N SER A 264 -3.82 1.76 -24.07
CA SER A 264 -4.12 0.84 -25.19
C SER A 264 -2.97 -0.11 -25.53
N GLU A 265 -1.75 0.19 -25.10
CA GLU A 265 -0.58 -0.66 -25.25
C GLU A 265 -0.24 -1.47 -23.97
N PHE A 266 -1.05 -1.38 -22.92
CA PHE A 266 -0.86 -2.21 -21.73
C PHE A 266 -1.29 -3.65 -22.03
N THR A 267 -0.39 -4.59 -21.78
CA THR A 267 -0.59 -6.00 -22.12
C THR A 267 -1.22 -6.80 -20.98
N LEU A 268 -1.19 -6.27 -19.77
CA LEU A 268 -1.73 -6.92 -18.59
C LEU A 268 -3.23 -7.20 -18.71
N PHE A 269 -4.00 -6.23 -19.20
CA PHE A 269 -5.46 -6.35 -19.22
C PHE A 269 -5.94 -7.47 -20.17
N ASP A 270 -5.25 -7.66 -21.30
CA ASP A 270 -5.52 -8.76 -22.23
C ASP A 270 -5.09 -10.11 -21.65
N ALA A 271 -4.10 -10.12 -20.77
CA ALA A 271 -3.60 -11.32 -20.12
C ALA A 271 -4.52 -11.82 -19.01
N VAL A 272 -5.31 -10.93 -18.40
CA VAL A 272 -6.26 -11.35 -17.36
C VAL A 272 -7.35 -12.24 -17.97
N GLY A 273 -7.35 -13.52 -17.58
CA GLY A 273 -8.25 -14.55 -18.11
C GLY A 273 -7.71 -15.35 -19.29
N THR A 274 -6.53 -15.02 -19.82
CA THR A 274 -5.88 -15.73 -20.94
C THR A 274 -4.48 -16.27 -20.61
N ASP A 275 -3.76 -15.67 -19.65
CA ASP A 275 -2.44 -16.13 -19.21
C ASP A 275 -2.59 -17.10 -18.02
N ASP A 276 -2.43 -18.39 -18.28
CA ASP A 276 -2.56 -19.47 -17.27
C ASP A 276 -1.53 -19.34 -16.13
N GLU A 277 -0.32 -18.82 -16.40
CA GLU A 277 0.70 -18.63 -15.38
C GLU A 277 0.31 -17.48 -14.44
N LEU A 278 -0.27 -16.40 -14.98
CA LEU A 278 -0.80 -15.30 -14.16
C LEU A 278 -1.97 -15.78 -13.31
N ALA A 279 -2.88 -16.59 -13.86
CA ALA A 279 -4.01 -17.16 -13.13
C ALA A 279 -3.53 -18.08 -11.98
N ALA A 280 -2.50 -18.89 -12.22
CA ALA A 280 -1.88 -19.74 -11.20
C ALA A 280 -1.18 -18.90 -10.11
N ALA A 281 -0.47 -17.83 -10.50
CA ALA A 281 0.17 -16.93 -9.56
C ALA A 281 -0.86 -16.18 -8.70
N PHE A 282 -1.99 -15.76 -9.28
CA PHE A 282 -3.09 -15.11 -8.57
C PHE A 282 -3.73 -16.04 -7.54
N SER A 283 -4.01 -17.28 -7.93
CA SER A 283 -4.53 -18.30 -7.00
C SER A 283 -3.56 -18.58 -5.85
N LYS A 284 -2.26 -18.70 -6.15
CA LYS A 284 -1.20 -18.92 -5.14
C LYS A 284 -1.10 -17.71 -4.20
N MET A 285 -1.12 -16.50 -4.73
CA MET A 285 -1.08 -15.26 -3.95
C MET A 285 -2.25 -15.20 -2.96
N GLN A 286 -3.47 -15.49 -3.40
CA GLN A 286 -4.62 -15.49 -2.51
C GLN A 286 -4.51 -16.53 -1.39
N LYS A 287 -4.05 -17.73 -1.67
CA LYS A 287 -3.83 -18.77 -0.64
C LYS A 287 -2.84 -18.33 0.44
N ILE A 288 -1.88 -17.49 0.10
CA ILE A 288 -0.83 -17.04 1.02
C ILE A 288 -1.24 -15.78 1.79
N TYR A 289 -1.98 -14.87 1.14
CA TYR A 289 -2.20 -13.53 1.69
C TYR A 289 -3.66 -13.20 2.04
N VAL A 290 -4.65 -13.96 1.54
CA VAL A 290 -6.07 -13.73 1.84
C VAL A 290 -6.56 -14.78 2.80
N PHE A 291 -6.97 -14.38 4.01
CA PHE A 291 -7.32 -15.32 5.08
C PHE A 291 -8.83 -15.52 5.26
N SER A 292 -9.65 -14.59 4.78
CA SER A 292 -11.09 -14.71 4.83
C SER A 292 -11.65 -15.22 3.51
N GLN A 293 -12.44 -16.31 3.55
CA GLN A 293 -13.08 -16.88 2.36
C GLN A 293 -13.95 -15.86 1.60
N ARG A 294 -14.58 -14.92 2.32
CA ARG A 294 -15.39 -13.85 1.71
C ARG A 294 -14.57 -12.82 0.93
N ASP A 295 -13.26 -12.74 1.19
CA ASP A 295 -12.35 -11.79 0.56
C ASP A 295 -11.59 -12.44 -0.61
N ILE A 296 -11.80 -13.73 -0.87
CA ILE A 296 -11.27 -14.41 -2.06
C ILE A 296 -12.01 -13.91 -3.30
N LEU A 297 -11.27 -13.44 -4.27
CA LEU A 297 -11.80 -13.04 -5.57
C LEU A 297 -11.83 -14.24 -6.52
N SER A 298 -13.00 -14.48 -7.12
CA SER A 298 -13.10 -15.45 -8.21
C SER A 298 -12.43 -14.93 -9.48
N PRO A 299 -11.96 -15.82 -10.38
CA PRO A 299 -11.41 -15.40 -11.67
C PRO A 299 -12.37 -14.53 -12.49
N VAL A 300 -13.66 -14.84 -12.45
CA VAL A 300 -14.71 -14.07 -13.14
C VAL A 300 -14.75 -12.63 -12.61
N ARG A 301 -14.83 -12.46 -11.28
CA ARG A 301 -14.88 -11.13 -10.65
C ARG A 301 -13.62 -10.32 -10.93
N LEU A 302 -12.44 -10.97 -10.93
CA LEU A 302 -11.20 -10.31 -11.31
C LEU A 302 -11.26 -9.83 -12.75
N SER A 303 -11.65 -10.70 -13.69
CA SER A 303 -11.74 -10.35 -15.11
C SER A 303 -12.73 -9.21 -15.37
N GLU A 304 -13.90 -9.24 -14.73
CA GLU A 304 -14.90 -8.16 -14.83
C GLU A 304 -14.34 -6.82 -14.32
N SER A 305 -13.68 -6.84 -13.16
CA SER A 305 -13.07 -5.62 -12.59
C SER A 305 -11.98 -5.06 -13.49
N MET A 306 -11.10 -5.92 -14.00
CA MET A 306 -10.01 -5.47 -14.86
C MET A 306 -10.49 -5.03 -16.25
N ALA A 307 -11.53 -5.65 -16.81
CA ALA A 307 -12.15 -5.19 -18.05
C ALA A 307 -12.80 -3.81 -17.88
N ALA A 308 -13.52 -3.57 -16.79
CA ALA A 308 -14.09 -2.27 -16.48
C ALA A 308 -13.03 -1.18 -16.30
N LEU A 309 -11.92 -1.49 -15.59
CA LEU A 309 -10.80 -0.57 -15.46
C LEU A 309 -10.16 -0.27 -16.80
N ASN A 310 -9.87 -1.29 -17.61
CA ASN A 310 -9.29 -1.12 -18.95
C ASN A 310 -10.15 -0.22 -19.83
N GLN A 311 -11.46 -0.44 -19.86
CA GLN A 311 -12.39 0.41 -20.61
C GLN A 311 -12.29 1.88 -20.19
N THR A 312 -12.22 2.17 -18.89
CA THR A 312 -12.06 3.54 -18.38
C THR A 312 -10.74 4.15 -18.84
N LEU A 313 -9.64 3.38 -18.78
CA LEU A 313 -8.31 3.86 -19.19
C LEU A 313 -8.21 4.12 -20.70
N LEU A 314 -8.82 3.28 -21.52
CA LEU A 314 -8.88 3.49 -22.97
C LEU A 314 -9.67 4.76 -23.34
N GLN A 315 -10.73 5.08 -22.61
CA GLN A 315 -11.46 6.34 -22.80
C GLN A 315 -10.61 7.58 -22.47
N LEU A 316 -9.66 7.48 -21.53
CA LEU A 316 -8.73 8.56 -21.26
C LEU A 316 -7.74 8.77 -22.43
N ASP A 317 -7.22 7.70 -23.03
CA ASP A 317 -6.35 7.80 -24.22
C ASP A 317 -7.08 8.50 -25.38
N GLU A 318 -8.31 8.10 -25.71
CA GLU A 318 -9.13 8.73 -26.73
C GLU A 318 -9.41 10.22 -26.45
N GLY A 319 -9.65 10.58 -25.20
CA GLY A 319 -9.88 11.96 -24.77
C GLY A 319 -8.64 12.85 -24.99
N LEU A 320 -7.46 12.31 -24.69
CA LEU A 320 -6.19 13.01 -24.92
C LEU A 320 -5.89 13.22 -26.41
N GLU A 321 -6.15 12.22 -27.26
CA GLU A 321 -5.97 12.33 -28.72
C GLU A 321 -6.88 13.40 -29.31
N ARG A 322 -8.15 13.49 -28.91
CA ARG A 322 -9.09 14.53 -29.38
C ARG A 322 -8.66 15.93 -28.97
N THR A 323 -8.02 16.08 -27.83
CA THR A 323 -7.55 17.39 -27.32
C THR A 323 -6.26 17.84 -28.02
N GLN A 324 -5.46 16.89 -28.53
CA GLN A 324 -4.22 17.15 -29.27
C GLN A 324 -4.41 17.26 -30.78
N ALA A 325 -5.56 16.85 -31.36
CA ALA A 325 -5.90 17.06 -32.74
C ALA A 325 -5.98 18.58 -33.00
N PRO A 326 -5.28 19.12 -34.03
CA PRO A 326 -5.28 20.55 -34.32
C PRO A 326 -6.72 21.02 -34.60
N GLY A 327 -7.27 21.76 -33.64
CA GLY A 327 -8.62 22.27 -33.64
C GLY A 327 -8.87 23.06 -34.95
N GLY A 328 -9.93 22.72 -35.61
CA GLY A 328 -10.39 23.39 -36.84
C GLY A 328 -10.47 24.89 -36.61
N GLN A 329 -9.78 25.62 -37.46
CA GLN A 329 -9.86 27.07 -37.56
C GLN A 329 -11.33 27.47 -37.67
N THR A 330 -11.88 28.00 -36.57
CA THR A 330 -13.13 28.77 -36.68
C THR A 330 -12.81 30.05 -37.46
N GLN A 331 -13.10 30.03 -38.78
CA GLN A 331 -13.11 31.23 -39.57
C GLN A 331 -14.12 32.22 -38.98
N GLN A 332 -13.61 33.18 -38.20
CA GLN A 332 -14.35 34.44 -38.01
C GLN A 332 -14.46 35.16 -39.35
N LYS A 333 -15.58 34.96 -40.06
CA LYS A 333 -16.00 35.88 -41.11
C LYS A 333 -16.35 37.21 -40.46
N MET A 334 -15.47 38.19 -40.70
CA MET A 334 -15.84 39.59 -40.59
C MET A 334 -16.99 39.90 -41.58
N LEU A 335 -18.05 40.45 -41.08
CA LEU A 335 -18.95 41.40 -41.76
C LEU A 335 -19.19 42.56 -40.83
#